data_37feffc20b60385fd385016e4c5881ee
#
_entry.id   37feffc20b60385fd385016e4c5881ee
#
_cell.length_a   1.000
_cell.length_b   1.000
_cell.length_c   1.000
_cell.angle_alpha   90.00
_cell.angle_beta   90.00
_cell.angle_gamma   90.00
#
_symmetry.space_group_name_H-M   'P 1'
#
loop_
_entity.id
_entity.type
_entity.pdbx_description
1 polymer ?
#
loop_
_entity_poly.entity_id
_entity_poly.type
_entity_poly.pdbx_seq_one_letter_code
_entity_poly.pdbx_strand_id
1 'polypeptide(L)'
;TYDEGTEVTVTATPDDGYEFIEWDGNDNQSNSFTISVNSNITIQANFQIIQSNQNYYSSGDIIPIEPVVFYDRELTINGIKLLAAGSIGGQEAVPDSWVYKTAQVFKLLMESDAEGIDSDAQINMIKTLKGEIGWHQGYPAGQRIARGGGNEYSPNFLDDNRNQSYPGLEAFEDALALDDMVWYKNIDSQGTGDDDINEIIEHTLHTIHRFGVRGGVEGSTEALNIEAEEEDITNTDIFLAMKEAYTNGVFDIEGYGGDINNRDAWPVMLKEYQYLLTFGMWEFSEFWEGGSLSPEWNDNARTPSGIQANNPLGYELYNTYFKPVISIPSKEILREIFKDDDQGESGY
;
A
#
# COMPACT_ATOMS: atom_id res chain seq x y z
N THR A 1 -17.31 17.83 38.23
CA THR A 1 -17.24 19.09 39.02
C THR A 1 -16.00 19.02 39.89
N TYR A 2 -15.29 20.13 39.96
CA TYR A 2 -14.10 20.33 40.78
C TYR A 2 -14.39 21.40 41.83
N ASP A 3 -13.70 21.36 42.94
CA ASP A 3 -13.76 22.40 43.94
C ASP A 3 -13.05 23.66 43.42
N GLU A 4 -13.52 24.85 43.90
CA GLU A 4 -12.91 26.13 43.54
C GLU A 4 -11.41 26.15 43.88
N GLY A 5 -10.58 26.58 42.95
CA GLY A 5 -9.12 26.62 43.07
C GLY A 5 -8.41 25.29 42.70
N THR A 6 -9.15 24.27 42.33
CA THR A 6 -8.52 23.02 41.87
C THR A 6 -7.73 23.22 40.58
N GLU A 7 -6.51 22.73 40.54
CA GLU A 7 -5.72 22.72 39.32
C GLU A 7 -6.04 21.43 38.50
N VAL A 8 -6.43 21.62 37.23
CA VAL A 8 -6.79 20.56 36.31
C VAL A 8 -5.92 20.66 35.07
N THR A 9 -5.25 19.55 34.71
CA THR A 9 -4.54 19.46 33.42
C THR A 9 -5.52 19.00 32.35
N VAL A 10 -5.60 19.78 31.27
CA VAL A 10 -6.38 19.50 30.08
C VAL A 10 -5.42 19.10 28.96
N THR A 11 -5.70 18.01 28.28
CA THR A 11 -4.88 17.52 27.16
C THR A 11 -5.79 17.25 25.98
N ALA A 12 -5.44 17.80 24.82
CA ALA A 12 -6.02 17.47 23.54
C ALA A 12 -5.13 16.44 22.86
N THR A 13 -5.70 15.30 22.52
CA THR A 13 -5.01 14.24 21.76
C THR A 13 -5.67 14.19 20.38
N PRO A 14 -4.94 14.60 19.32
CA PRO A 14 -5.45 14.47 17.97
C PRO A 14 -5.65 12.98 17.62
N ASP A 15 -6.66 12.69 16.82
CA ASP A 15 -6.78 11.43 16.13
C ASP A 15 -5.74 11.36 14.98
N ASP A 16 -5.49 10.17 14.44
CA ASP A 16 -4.57 9.97 13.32
C ASP A 16 -4.97 10.85 12.14
N GLY A 17 -3.99 11.51 11.53
CA GLY A 17 -4.22 12.44 10.44
C GLY A 17 -4.63 13.86 10.86
N TYR A 18 -4.76 14.14 12.15
CA TYR A 18 -5.07 15.47 12.66
C TYR A 18 -3.95 16.03 13.52
N GLU A 19 -3.81 17.36 13.52
CA GLU A 19 -2.96 18.09 14.44
C GLU A 19 -3.78 19.07 15.28
N PHE A 20 -3.33 19.28 16.51
CA PHE A 20 -3.92 20.29 17.38
C PHE A 20 -3.56 21.70 16.87
N ILE A 21 -4.55 22.58 16.73
CA ILE A 21 -4.33 23.96 16.32
C ILE A 21 -4.32 24.88 17.54
N GLU A 22 -5.44 24.90 18.27
CA GLU A 22 -5.68 25.88 19.32
C GLU A 22 -6.77 25.41 20.28
N TRP A 23 -6.86 26.10 21.39
CA TRP A 23 -7.98 26.01 22.32
C TRP A 23 -8.94 27.17 22.11
N ASP A 24 -10.21 26.88 21.79
CA ASP A 24 -11.26 27.93 21.90
C ASP A 24 -11.60 28.14 23.38
N GLY A 25 -11.54 29.41 23.81
CA GLY A 25 -11.74 29.78 25.20
C GLY A 25 -10.47 29.81 26.08
N ASN A 26 -9.28 29.60 25.49
CA ASN A 26 -8.00 29.74 26.18
C ASN A 26 -6.86 30.07 25.20
N ASP A 27 -5.97 30.99 25.57
CA ASP A 27 -4.86 31.47 24.73
C ASP A 27 -3.62 30.55 24.77
N ASN A 28 -3.70 29.38 25.42
CA ASN A 28 -2.57 28.47 25.50
C ASN A 28 -2.33 27.78 24.14
N GLN A 29 -1.09 27.79 23.68
CA GLN A 29 -0.69 27.20 22.39
C GLN A 29 -0.24 25.75 22.48
N SER A 30 -0.13 25.19 23.70
CA SER A 30 0.23 23.79 23.90
C SER A 30 -1.02 22.91 23.86
N ASN A 31 -0.89 21.72 23.27
CA ASN A 31 -1.96 20.71 23.32
C ASN A 31 -2.22 20.17 24.76
N SER A 32 -1.41 20.55 25.73
CA SER A 32 -1.63 20.23 27.14
C SER A 32 -1.25 21.42 28.02
N PHE A 33 -2.11 21.78 28.97
CA PHE A 33 -1.84 22.83 29.96
C PHE A 33 -2.65 22.62 31.24
N THR A 34 -2.23 23.29 32.31
CA THR A 34 -2.93 23.25 33.60
C THR A 34 -3.69 24.54 33.82
N ILE A 35 -4.94 24.46 34.29
CA ILE A 35 -5.81 25.59 34.60
C ILE A 35 -6.37 25.44 35.99
N SER A 36 -6.45 26.59 36.73
CA SER A 36 -7.13 26.64 38.02
C SER A 36 -8.62 26.90 37.81
N VAL A 37 -9.47 26.02 38.31
CA VAL A 37 -10.93 26.10 38.15
C VAL A 37 -11.51 27.04 39.22
N ASN A 38 -11.72 28.32 38.90
CA ASN A 38 -12.30 29.31 39.79
C ASN A 38 -13.77 29.69 39.42
N SER A 39 -14.29 29.16 38.31
CA SER A 39 -15.64 29.36 37.81
C SER A 39 -15.98 28.28 36.78
N ASN A 40 -17.20 28.32 36.24
CA ASN A 40 -17.53 27.47 35.09
C ASN A 40 -16.71 27.90 33.87
N ILE A 41 -15.93 26.98 33.33
CA ILE A 41 -15.05 27.17 32.19
C ILE A 41 -15.48 26.18 31.09
N THR A 42 -15.60 26.67 29.88
CA THR A 42 -15.76 25.83 28.67
C THR A 42 -14.54 26.05 27.82
N ILE A 43 -13.87 24.94 27.42
CA ILE A 43 -12.70 24.95 26.58
C ILE A 43 -12.94 23.88 25.50
N GLN A 44 -12.69 24.25 24.25
CA GLN A 44 -12.79 23.33 23.11
C GLN A 44 -11.42 23.23 22.42
N ALA A 45 -10.97 22.01 22.16
CA ALA A 45 -9.81 21.77 21.33
C ALA A 45 -10.23 21.81 19.85
N ASN A 46 -9.50 22.55 19.05
CA ASN A 46 -9.67 22.61 17.61
C ASN A 46 -8.51 21.84 16.96
N PHE A 47 -8.87 21.00 16.01
CA PHE A 47 -7.94 20.20 15.24
C PHE A 47 -8.09 20.52 13.76
N GLN A 48 -7.01 20.42 13.02
CA GLN A 48 -7.08 20.43 11.55
C GLN A 48 -6.53 19.11 11.04
N ILE A 49 -6.97 18.72 9.87
CA ILE A 49 -6.33 17.63 9.11
C ILE A 49 -4.87 18.07 8.90
N ILE A 50 -3.94 17.18 9.21
CA ILE A 50 -2.55 17.37 8.80
C ILE A 50 -2.61 17.46 7.28
N GLN A 51 -2.72 18.68 6.77
CA GLN A 51 -2.59 18.87 5.34
C GLN A 51 -1.19 18.45 5.01
N SER A 52 -1.06 17.33 4.36
CA SER A 52 0.14 16.97 3.62
C SER A 52 0.29 17.89 2.39
N ASN A 53 0.19 19.21 2.64
CA ASN A 53 0.58 20.25 1.67
C ASN A 53 2.11 20.22 1.43
N GLN A 54 2.77 19.18 1.85
CA GLN A 54 4.04 18.84 1.31
C GLN A 54 3.74 18.23 -0.05
N ASN A 55 3.97 18.99 -1.11
CA ASN A 55 4.39 18.40 -2.37
C ASN A 55 5.55 17.48 -2.01
N TYR A 56 5.26 16.21 -1.73
CA TYR A 56 6.29 15.22 -1.41
C TYR A 56 7.26 15.10 -2.59
N TYR A 57 6.79 15.45 -3.78
CA TYR A 57 7.55 15.48 -5.02
C TYR A 57 7.25 16.74 -5.80
N SER A 58 8.30 17.36 -6.33
CA SER A 58 8.19 18.41 -7.33
C SER A 58 8.10 17.78 -8.72
N SER A 59 7.67 18.57 -9.71
CA SER A 59 7.68 18.14 -11.12
C SER A 59 9.08 17.78 -11.64
N GLY A 60 10.14 18.17 -10.93
CA GLY A 60 11.51 17.83 -11.26
C GLY A 60 11.95 16.43 -10.83
N ASP A 61 11.15 15.74 -10.02
CA ASP A 61 11.49 14.40 -9.53
C ASP A 61 11.11 13.30 -10.53
N ILE A 62 10.15 13.58 -11.43
CA ILE A 62 9.86 12.73 -12.58
C ILE A 62 10.87 13.01 -13.68
N ILE A 63 11.57 11.97 -14.14
CA ILE A 63 12.57 12.07 -15.18
C ILE A 63 12.16 11.24 -16.42
N PRO A 64 12.55 11.68 -17.64
CA PRO A 64 12.26 10.91 -18.84
C PRO A 64 13.10 9.62 -18.88
N ILE A 65 12.50 8.57 -19.44
CA ILE A 65 13.20 7.31 -19.77
C ILE A 65 13.72 7.43 -21.22
N GLU A 66 15.01 7.21 -21.41
CA GLU A 66 15.65 7.25 -22.71
C GLU A 66 16.52 6.00 -22.96
N PRO A 67 16.33 5.28 -24.06
CA PRO A 67 15.28 5.51 -25.07
C PRO A 67 13.89 5.16 -24.55
N VAL A 68 12.87 5.87 -25.05
CA VAL A 68 11.47 5.54 -24.75
C VAL A 68 11.18 4.11 -25.25
N VAL A 69 10.66 3.30 -24.36
CA VAL A 69 10.14 1.96 -24.67
C VAL A 69 8.61 1.99 -24.64
N PHE A 70 7.97 1.33 -23.71
CA PHE A 70 6.54 1.51 -23.40
C PHE A 70 6.36 2.61 -22.34
N TYR A 71 7.27 2.62 -21.35
CA TYR A 71 7.35 3.66 -20.33
C TYR A 71 8.17 4.83 -20.86
N ASP A 72 7.72 6.04 -20.60
CA ASP A 72 8.40 7.27 -21.03
C ASP A 72 8.93 8.11 -19.87
N ARG A 73 8.53 7.80 -18.64
CA ARG A 73 8.93 8.53 -17.43
C ARG A 73 9.11 7.59 -16.26
N GLU A 74 10.03 7.97 -15.36
CA GLU A 74 10.21 7.30 -14.08
C GLU A 74 10.34 8.29 -12.92
N LEU A 75 9.97 7.81 -11.72
CA LEU A 75 10.25 8.44 -10.44
C LEU A 75 10.75 7.38 -9.48
N THR A 76 11.80 7.65 -8.72
CA THR A 76 12.32 6.70 -7.73
C THR A 76 11.94 7.12 -6.32
N ILE A 77 11.30 6.23 -5.56
CA ILE A 77 10.92 6.41 -4.17
C ILE A 77 11.39 5.23 -3.33
N ASN A 78 12.13 5.50 -2.25
CA ASN A 78 12.64 4.46 -1.34
C ASN A 78 13.30 3.25 -2.04
N GLY A 79 13.91 3.49 -3.20
CA GLY A 79 14.57 2.47 -4.01
C GLY A 79 13.68 1.79 -5.05
N ILE A 80 12.38 2.03 -5.05
CA ILE A 80 11.44 1.51 -6.04
C ILE A 80 11.38 2.48 -7.22
N LYS A 81 11.46 1.95 -8.43
CA LYS A 81 11.28 2.72 -9.67
C LYS A 81 9.81 2.69 -10.10
N LEU A 82 9.12 3.80 -10.02
CA LEU A 82 7.79 3.97 -10.60
C LEU A 82 7.95 4.22 -12.10
N LEU A 83 7.37 3.36 -12.92
CA LEU A 83 7.50 3.38 -14.37
C LEU A 83 6.16 3.79 -14.99
N ALA A 84 6.06 4.99 -15.52
CA ALA A 84 4.82 5.50 -16.10
C ALA A 84 4.75 5.22 -17.60
N ALA A 85 3.68 4.56 -18.02
CA ALA A 85 3.39 4.33 -19.43
C ALA A 85 3.06 5.65 -20.15
N GLY A 86 3.70 5.86 -21.30
CA GLY A 86 3.39 6.95 -22.22
C GLY A 86 2.29 6.57 -23.19
N SER A 87 2.13 7.39 -24.24
CA SER A 87 1.14 7.17 -25.29
C SER A 87 1.64 6.29 -26.45
N ILE A 88 2.83 5.73 -26.34
CA ILE A 88 3.44 4.92 -27.37
C ILE A 88 2.62 3.69 -27.66
N GLY A 89 1.97 3.28 -28.35
CA GLY A 89 1.08 2.11 -28.52
C GLY A 89 -0.39 2.49 -28.60
N GLY A 90 -0.67 3.80 -28.45
CA GLY A 90 -2.01 4.36 -28.66
C GLY A 90 -2.91 4.39 -27.41
N GLN A 91 -2.40 3.95 -26.26
CA GLN A 91 -3.09 4.13 -24.99
C GLN A 91 -3.00 5.58 -24.50
N GLU A 92 -3.84 5.94 -23.59
CA GLU A 92 -3.73 7.20 -22.84
C GLU A 92 -2.47 7.16 -21.96
N ALA A 93 -1.67 8.23 -21.98
CA ALA A 93 -0.53 8.34 -21.10
C ALA A 93 -0.98 8.50 -19.65
N VAL A 94 -0.25 7.86 -18.72
CA VAL A 94 -0.46 8.08 -17.29
C VAL A 94 -0.08 9.52 -16.95
N PRO A 95 -0.93 10.32 -16.28
CA PRO A 95 -0.58 11.68 -15.89
C PRO A 95 0.46 11.71 -14.76
N ASP A 96 1.26 12.75 -14.72
CA ASP A 96 2.26 12.94 -13.66
C ASP A 96 1.62 12.98 -12.26
N SER A 97 0.42 13.53 -12.15
CA SER A 97 -0.34 13.53 -10.89
C SER A 97 -0.56 12.13 -10.32
N TRP A 98 -0.85 11.15 -11.18
CA TRP A 98 -1.03 9.76 -10.75
C TRP A 98 0.28 9.10 -10.31
N VAL A 99 1.38 9.42 -10.97
CA VAL A 99 2.72 8.96 -10.55
C VAL A 99 3.07 9.53 -9.17
N TYR A 100 2.78 10.80 -8.92
CA TYR A 100 2.99 11.41 -7.61
C TYR A 100 2.10 10.82 -6.52
N LYS A 101 0.81 10.57 -6.80
CA LYS A 101 -0.09 9.89 -5.87
C LYS A 101 0.43 8.50 -5.49
N THR A 102 0.86 7.71 -6.47
CA THR A 102 1.49 6.41 -6.24
C THR A 102 2.76 6.52 -5.38
N ALA A 103 3.62 7.48 -5.68
CA ALA A 103 4.83 7.72 -4.92
C ALA A 103 4.54 8.09 -3.46
N GLN A 104 3.48 8.86 -3.21
CA GLN A 104 3.07 9.21 -1.86
C GLN A 104 2.54 8.03 -1.08
N VAL A 105 1.76 7.16 -1.70
CA VAL A 105 1.33 5.93 -1.05
C VAL A 105 2.53 5.08 -0.64
N PHE A 106 3.52 4.89 -1.52
CA PHE A 106 4.75 4.21 -1.15
C PHE A 106 5.46 4.87 0.04
N LYS A 107 5.47 6.21 0.09
CA LYS A 107 6.08 6.94 1.18
C LYS A 107 5.33 6.73 2.51
N LEU A 108 4.01 6.81 2.47
CA LEU A 108 3.15 6.57 3.64
C LEU A 108 3.29 5.14 4.18
N LEU A 109 3.44 4.15 3.29
CA LEU A 109 3.66 2.75 3.67
C LEU A 109 5.05 2.48 4.28
N MET A 110 5.98 3.42 4.15
CA MET A 110 7.37 3.28 4.61
C MET A 110 7.79 4.42 5.54
N GLU A 111 6.87 4.97 6.32
CA GLU A 111 7.19 5.96 7.36
C GLU A 111 7.98 5.34 8.50
N SER A 112 9.19 5.84 8.72
CA SER A 112 10.14 5.23 9.67
C SER A 112 9.87 5.57 11.14
N ASP A 113 9.08 6.59 11.40
CA ASP A 113 8.69 7.07 12.73
C ASP A 113 7.26 6.66 13.12
N ALA A 114 6.57 5.88 12.29
CA ALA A 114 5.27 5.35 12.61
C ALA A 114 5.33 4.34 13.77
N GLU A 115 4.23 4.26 14.52
CA GLU A 115 4.14 3.37 15.68
C GLU A 115 4.35 1.90 15.31
N GLY A 116 5.24 1.24 16.02
CA GLY A 116 5.52 -0.19 15.85
C GLY A 116 6.52 -0.54 14.75
N ILE A 117 7.07 0.46 14.06
CA ILE A 117 8.12 0.24 13.06
C ILE A 117 9.47 -0.03 13.72
N ASP A 118 10.12 -1.10 13.29
CA ASP A 118 11.53 -1.39 13.56
C ASP A 118 12.37 -0.73 12.45
N SER A 119 13.01 0.38 12.80
CA SER A 119 13.77 1.18 11.84
C SER A 119 14.90 0.41 11.16
N ASP A 120 15.57 -0.50 11.88
CA ASP A 120 16.68 -1.29 11.32
C ASP A 120 16.15 -2.34 10.33
N ALA A 121 15.05 -3.01 10.66
CA ALA A 121 14.37 -3.93 9.76
C ALA A 121 13.82 -3.20 8.52
N GLN A 122 13.21 -2.02 8.69
CA GLN A 122 12.71 -1.22 7.58
C GLN A 122 13.84 -0.74 6.65
N ILE A 123 14.99 -0.34 7.21
CA ILE A 123 16.19 0.01 6.40
C ILE A 123 16.64 -1.20 5.57
N ASN A 124 16.62 -2.40 6.13
CA ASN A 124 16.97 -3.62 5.38
C ASN A 124 15.92 -3.93 4.30
N MET A 125 14.62 -3.74 4.58
CA MET A 125 13.56 -3.84 3.56
C MET A 125 13.82 -2.88 2.40
N ILE A 126 14.17 -1.62 2.68
CA ILE A 126 14.49 -0.62 1.65
C ILE A 126 15.73 -1.01 0.86
N LYS A 127 16.78 -1.57 1.50
CA LYS A 127 17.96 -2.09 0.78
C LYS A 127 17.60 -3.26 -0.13
N THR A 128 16.65 -4.11 0.29
CA THR A 128 16.14 -5.19 -0.55
C THR A 128 15.42 -4.63 -1.76
N LEU A 129 14.51 -3.66 -1.57
CA LEU A 129 13.83 -2.96 -2.68
C LEU A 129 14.80 -2.31 -3.68
N LYS A 130 15.94 -1.82 -3.20
CA LYS A 130 17.01 -1.28 -4.06
C LYS A 130 17.81 -2.35 -4.81
N GLY A 131 17.59 -3.62 -4.53
CA GLY A 131 18.41 -4.72 -5.06
C GLY A 131 19.83 -4.74 -4.49
N GLU A 132 20.08 -4.09 -3.36
CA GLU A 132 21.39 -4.11 -2.69
C GLU A 132 21.64 -5.42 -1.95
N ILE A 133 20.59 -6.02 -1.42
CA ILE A 133 20.58 -7.30 -0.72
C ILE A 133 19.33 -8.13 -1.13
N GLY A 134 19.21 -9.33 -0.60
CA GLY A 134 18.04 -10.18 -0.77
C GLY A 134 18.11 -11.10 -1.98
N TRP A 135 17.02 -11.83 -2.23
CA TRP A 135 16.95 -12.88 -3.24
C TRP A 135 17.01 -12.36 -4.69
N HIS A 136 16.68 -11.09 -4.93
CA HIS A 136 16.77 -10.43 -6.24
C HIS A 136 17.92 -9.41 -6.31
N GLN A 137 18.99 -9.62 -5.55
CA GLN A 137 20.14 -8.72 -5.55
C GLN A 137 20.66 -8.44 -6.97
N GLY A 138 20.87 -7.16 -7.28
CA GLY A 138 21.23 -6.66 -8.60
C GLY A 138 20.06 -6.13 -9.43
N TYR A 139 18.82 -6.40 -9.00
CA TYR A 139 17.58 -5.99 -9.67
C TYR A 139 16.76 -5.10 -8.73
N PRO A 140 16.80 -3.77 -8.87
CA PRO A 140 15.95 -2.91 -8.05
C PRO A 140 14.47 -3.15 -8.35
N ALA A 141 13.64 -3.02 -7.34
CA ALA A 141 12.20 -3.15 -7.50
C ALA A 141 11.64 -2.04 -8.40
N GLY A 142 10.71 -2.41 -9.26
CA GLY A 142 9.96 -1.50 -10.11
C GLY A 142 8.46 -1.68 -9.93
N GLN A 143 7.72 -0.58 -9.95
CA GLN A 143 6.27 -0.56 -9.99
C GLN A 143 5.83 0.01 -11.32
N ARG A 144 5.18 -0.81 -12.11
CA ARG A 144 4.62 -0.39 -13.39
C ARG A 144 3.31 0.34 -13.17
N ILE A 145 3.08 1.42 -13.93
CA ILE A 145 1.84 2.19 -13.93
C ILE A 145 1.42 2.37 -15.38
N ALA A 146 0.23 1.89 -15.74
CA ALA A 146 -0.29 1.99 -17.09
C ALA A 146 -1.79 2.32 -17.10
N ARG A 147 -2.31 2.73 -18.27
CA ARG A 147 -3.74 2.90 -18.45
C ARG A 147 -4.44 1.55 -18.37
N GLY A 148 -5.41 1.44 -17.46
CA GLY A 148 -6.11 0.19 -17.17
C GLY A 148 -7.06 -0.26 -18.25
N GLY A 149 -7.25 -1.54 -18.29
CA GLY A 149 -8.35 -2.33 -18.78
C GLY A 149 -8.72 -2.27 -20.26
N GLY A 150 -9.32 -3.34 -20.73
CA GLY A 150 -10.08 -3.46 -21.96
C GLY A 150 -9.45 -2.90 -23.23
N ASN A 151 -10.27 -2.21 -24.02
CA ASN A 151 -9.87 -1.72 -25.34
C ASN A 151 -8.99 -0.45 -25.31
N GLU A 152 -8.85 0.17 -24.17
CA GLU A 152 -8.08 1.41 -23.99
C GLU A 152 -6.62 1.14 -23.65
N TYR A 153 -6.32 -0.08 -23.27
CA TYR A 153 -4.99 -0.57 -23.03
C TYR A 153 -4.35 -1.08 -24.31
N SER A 154 -3.04 -0.90 -24.47
CA SER A 154 -2.36 -1.40 -25.67
C SER A 154 -2.46 -2.92 -25.77
N PRO A 155 -3.12 -3.48 -26.78
CA PRO A 155 -3.40 -4.91 -26.87
C PRO A 155 -2.14 -5.78 -26.99
N ASN A 156 -1.00 -5.19 -27.34
CA ASN A 156 0.24 -5.91 -27.56
C ASN A 156 1.21 -5.88 -26.38
N PHE A 157 0.83 -5.23 -25.28
CA PHE A 157 1.75 -5.06 -24.15
C PHE A 157 1.98 -6.35 -23.37
N LEU A 158 0.96 -7.16 -23.19
CA LEU A 158 1.02 -8.41 -22.43
C LEU A 158 1.15 -9.66 -23.30
N ASP A 159 1.30 -9.54 -24.61
CA ASP A 159 1.45 -10.68 -25.49
C ASP A 159 2.92 -11.10 -25.69
N ASP A 160 3.13 -12.30 -26.23
CA ASP A 160 4.47 -12.86 -26.48
C ASP A 160 5.30 -12.05 -27.50
N ASN A 161 4.65 -11.12 -28.22
CA ASN A 161 5.28 -10.27 -29.23
C ASN A 161 5.52 -8.84 -28.72
N ARG A 162 5.34 -8.58 -27.41
CA ARG A 162 5.47 -7.23 -26.84
C ARG A 162 6.78 -6.54 -27.18
N ASN A 163 7.91 -7.27 -27.20
CA ASN A 163 9.21 -6.69 -27.57
C ASN A 163 9.32 -6.34 -29.06
N GLN A 164 8.50 -6.94 -29.92
CA GLN A 164 8.41 -6.56 -31.33
C GLN A 164 7.61 -5.26 -31.49
N SER A 165 6.55 -5.10 -30.71
CA SER A 165 5.72 -3.88 -30.69
C SER A 165 6.41 -2.72 -29.97
N TYR A 166 7.19 -3.04 -28.93
CA TYR A 166 7.94 -2.09 -28.09
C TYR A 166 9.41 -2.50 -28.00
N PRO A 167 10.23 -2.19 -29.02
CA PRO A 167 11.62 -2.64 -29.07
C PRO A 167 12.43 -2.18 -27.84
N GLY A 168 13.07 -3.13 -27.16
CA GLY A 168 13.85 -2.88 -25.95
C GLY A 168 13.07 -2.94 -24.63
N LEU A 169 11.75 -3.13 -24.68
CA LEU A 169 10.93 -3.23 -23.46
C LEU A 169 11.35 -4.42 -22.59
N GLU A 170 11.51 -5.61 -23.19
CA GLU A 170 11.91 -6.81 -22.47
C GLU A 170 13.26 -6.63 -21.75
N ALA A 171 14.27 -6.14 -22.45
CA ALA A 171 15.58 -5.89 -21.84
C ALA A 171 15.55 -4.80 -20.75
N PHE A 172 14.63 -3.83 -20.85
CA PHE A 172 14.42 -2.81 -19.84
C PHE A 172 13.78 -3.41 -18.60
N GLU A 173 12.74 -4.22 -18.77
CA GLU A 173 12.05 -4.89 -17.66
C GLU A 173 12.91 -5.96 -17.00
N ASP A 174 13.71 -6.71 -17.75
CA ASP A 174 14.64 -7.74 -17.24
C ASP A 174 15.73 -7.17 -16.33
N ALA A 175 15.95 -5.86 -16.35
CA ALA A 175 16.88 -5.18 -15.45
C ALA A 175 16.27 -4.84 -14.09
N LEU A 176 15.00 -5.17 -13.86
CA LEU A 176 14.22 -4.81 -12.69
C LEU A 176 13.56 -6.04 -12.05
N ALA A 177 13.25 -5.95 -10.77
CA ALA A 177 12.35 -6.87 -10.10
C ALA A 177 10.93 -6.30 -10.20
N LEU A 178 10.10 -6.89 -11.06
CA LEU A 178 8.76 -6.43 -11.37
C LEU A 178 7.72 -7.45 -10.92
N ASP A 179 6.63 -6.96 -10.35
CA ASP A 179 5.44 -7.76 -10.09
C ASP A 179 4.29 -7.30 -10.99
N ASP A 180 3.32 -6.71 -10.37
CA ASP A 180 2.07 -6.32 -10.97
C ASP A 180 2.09 -4.88 -11.51
N MET A 181 0.95 -4.40 -11.94
CA MET A 181 0.77 -3.09 -12.53
C MET A 181 -0.32 -2.31 -11.82
N VAL A 182 -0.04 -1.08 -11.42
CA VAL A 182 -1.06 -0.12 -11.02
C VAL A 182 -1.78 0.36 -12.27
N TRP A 183 -3.09 0.24 -12.27
CA TRP A 183 -3.94 0.59 -13.41
C TRP A 183 -4.58 1.96 -13.23
N TYR A 184 -4.01 2.97 -13.87
CA TYR A 184 -4.64 4.27 -13.99
C TYR A 184 -5.91 4.15 -14.83
N LYS A 185 -7.04 4.63 -14.32
CA LYS A 185 -8.37 4.48 -14.94
C LYS A 185 -8.67 3.02 -15.31
N ASN A 186 -8.70 2.16 -14.33
CA ASN A 186 -9.25 0.82 -14.51
C ASN A 186 -10.67 0.94 -15.05
N ILE A 187 -10.97 0.30 -16.19
CA ILE A 187 -12.25 0.47 -16.87
C ILE A 187 -13.44 -0.04 -16.05
N ASP A 188 -13.22 -0.95 -15.15
CA ASP A 188 -14.25 -1.49 -14.26
C ASP A 188 -14.50 -0.60 -13.03
N SER A 189 -13.58 0.31 -12.74
CA SER A 189 -13.71 1.32 -11.70
C SER A 189 -14.59 2.46 -12.18
N GLN A 190 -15.47 2.94 -11.32
CA GLN A 190 -16.24 4.16 -11.57
C GLN A 190 -15.45 5.43 -11.20
N GLY A 191 -14.18 5.26 -10.82
CA GLY A 191 -13.30 6.36 -10.52
C GLY A 191 -13.68 7.10 -9.25
N THR A 192 -14.03 6.37 -8.21
CA THR A 192 -14.13 6.98 -6.89
C THR A 192 -12.75 7.02 -6.23
N GLY A 193 -12.48 8.03 -5.42
CA GLY A 193 -11.20 8.13 -4.72
C GLY A 193 -10.89 6.89 -3.89
N ASP A 194 -11.90 6.24 -3.32
CA ASP A 194 -11.73 5.00 -2.56
C ASP A 194 -11.30 3.82 -3.45
N ASP A 195 -11.82 3.71 -4.68
CA ASP A 195 -11.38 2.69 -5.64
C ASP A 195 -9.93 2.93 -6.10
N ASP A 196 -9.56 4.19 -6.31
CA ASP A 196 -8.18 4.57 -6.65
C ASP A 196 -7.20 4.26 -5.50
N ILE A 197 -7.63 4.47 -4.25
CA ILE A 197 -6.86 4.11 -3.05
C ILE A 197 -6.64 2.60 -3.01
N ASN A 198 -7.70 1.81 -3.23
CA ASN A 198 -7.59 0.35 -3.26
C ASN A 198 -6.60 -0.10 -4.31
N GLU A 199 -6.78 0.34 -5.55
CA GLU A 199 -5.96 -0.03 -6.70
C GLU A 199 -4.46 0.21 -6.45
N ILE A 200 -4.11 1.39 -5.94
CA ILE A 200 -2.71 1.72 -5.67
C ILE A 200 -2.16 0.92 -4.48
N ILE A 201 -2.88 0.83 -3.36
CA ILE A 201 -2.37 0.14 -2.16
C ILE A 201 -2.20 -1.35 -2.45
N GLU A 202 -3.13 -2.00 -3.11
CA GLU A 202 -3.05 -3.41 -3.50
C GLU A 202 -1.74 -3.69 -4.24
N HIS A 203 -1.52 -3.04 -5.36
CA HIS A 203 -0.36 -3.32 -6.21
C HIS A 203 0.96 -2.81 -5.62
N THR A 204 0.94 -1.75 -4.80
CA THR A 204 2.13 -1.32 -4.06
C THR A 204 2.49 -2.30 -2.95
N LEU A 205 1.51 -2.90 -2.26
CA LEU A 205 1.74 -3.97 -1.29
C LEU A 205 2.31 -5.21 -1.95
N HIS A 206 1.82 -5.61 -3.13
CA HIS A 206 2.40 -6.74 -3.88
C HIS A 206 3.91 -6.53 -4.09
N THR A 207 4.30 -5.34 -4.56
CA THR A 207 5.72 -4.99 -4.77
C THR A 207 6.51 -4.98 -3.47
N ILE A 208 5.98 -4.37 -2.39
CA ILE A 208 6.67 -4.29 -1.10
C ILE A 208 6.81 -5.68 -0.45
N HIS A 209 5.75 -6.47 -0.41
CA HIS A 209 5.79 -7.81 0.17
C HIS A 209 6.81 -8.70 -0.53
N ARG A 210 6.75 -8.75 -1.86
CA ARG A 210 7.57 -9.64 -2.68
C ARG A 210 9.04 -9.23 -2.73
N PHE A 211 9.32 -7.95 -2.95
CA PHE A 211 10.67 -7.46 -3.21
C PHE A 211 11.28 -6.67 -2.05
N GLY A 212 10.53 -6.36 -1.03
CA GLY A 212 11.00 -5.65 0.15
C GLY A 212 11.05 -6.53 1.39
N VAL A 213 9.89 -6.98 1.84
CA VAL A 213 9.75 -7.76 3.08
C VAL A 213 10.45 -9.09 2.95
N ARG A 214 10.19 -9.84 1.86
CA ARG A 214 10.89 -11.09 1.60
C ARG A 214 12.38 -10.83 1.35
N GLY A 215 13.19 -11.24 2.30
CA GLY A 215 14.65 -11.05 2.29
C GLY A 215 15.13 -9.77 2.97
N GLY A 216 14.25 -8.84 3.30
CA GLY A 216 14.57 -7.65 4.08
C GLY A 216 14.33 -7.81 5.59
N VAL A 217 13.38 -8.66 5.97
CA VAL A 217 13.07 -8.98 7.36
C VAL A 217 13.69 -10.34 7.71
N GLU A 218 14.22 -10.46 8.93
CA GLU A 218 14.85 -11.70 9.39
C GLU A 218 13.87 -12.89 9.31
N GLY A 219 14.29 -13.98 8.70
CA GLY A 219 13.49 -15.19 8.51
C GLY A 219 12.50 -15.14 7.35
N SER A 220 12.24 -13.98 6.75
CA SER A 220 11.21 -13.82 5.71
C SER A 220 11.55 -14.48 4.37
N THR A 221 12.82 -14.71 4.05
CA THR A 221 13.23 -15.23 2.74
C THR A 221 12.56 -16.56 2.40
N GLU A 222 12.54 -17.50 3.33
CA GLU A 222 11.90 -18.81 3.14
C GLU A 222 10.41 -18.75 3.54
N ALA A 223 10.09 -18.04 4.62
CA ALA A 223 8.74 -17.96 5.14
C ALA A 223 7.73 -17.35 4.14
N LEU A 224 8.18 -16.38 3.33
CA LEU A 224 7.35 -15.67 2.35
C LEU A 224 7.70 -16.03 0.90
N ASN A 225 8.29 -17.20 0.67
CA ASN A 225 8.70 -17.62 -0.68
C ASN A 225 7.51 -18.16 -1.48
N ILE A 226 6.94 -17.32 -2.35
CA ILE A 226 5.85 -17.68 -3.25
C ILE A 226 6.30 -18.31 -4.57
N GLU A 227 7.62 -18.36 -4.81
CA GLU A 227 8.24 -18.91 -6.01
C GLU A 227 9.03 -20.20 -5.71
N ALA A 228 8.88 -20.75 -4.50
CA ALA A 228 9.54 -22.00 -4.15
C ALA A 228 9.07 -23.16 -5.04
N GLU A 229 9.97 -24.13 -5.25
CA GLU A 229 9.57 -25.39 -5.88
C GLU A 229 8.43 -26.04 -5.07
N GLU A 230 7.63 -26.86 -5.73
CA GLU A 230 6.40 -27.40 -5.18
C GLU A 230 6.49 -28.00 -3.76
N GLU A 231 7.51 -28.83 -3.54
CA GLU A 231 7.68 -29.50 -2.24
C GLU A 231 8.03 -28.52 -1.12
N ASP A 232 8.64 -27.39 -1.47
CA ASP A 232 9.10 -26.37 -0.53
C ASP A 232 8.03 -25.33 -0.26
N ILE A 233 7.25 -24.92 -1.27
CA ILE A 233 6.22 -23.87 -1.13
C ILE A 233 5.15 -24.27 -0.10
N THR A 234 4.75 -25.53 -0.08
CA THR A 234 3.73 -26.05 0.85
C THR A 234 4.16 -26.04 2.32
N ASN A 235 5.43 -25.81 2.58
CA ASN A 235 6.02 -25.70 3.91
C ASN A 235 6.32 -24.26 4.32
N THR A 236 6.10 -23.28 3.44
CA THR A 236 6.30 -21.86 3.76
C THR A 236 5.22 -21.36 4.73
N ASP A 237 5.57 -20.41 5.58
CA ASP A 237 4.62 -19.85 6.54
C ASP A 237 3.43 -19.20 5.84
N ILE A 238 3.69 -18.54 4.71
CA ILE A 238 2.65 -17.89 3.93
C ILE A 238 1.66 -18.90 3.32
N PHE A 239 2.14 -20.04 2.81
CA PHE A 239 1.26 -21.07 2.26
C PHE A 239 0.40 -21.71 3.37
N LEU A 240 1.00 -21.99 4.52
CA LEU A 240 0.29 -22.56 5.66
C LEU A 240 -0.78 -21.60 6.19
N ALA A 241 -0.47 -20.30 6.27
CA ALA A 241 -1.41 -19.27 6.69
C ALA A 241 -2.56 -19.09 5.69
N MET A 242 -2.27 -19.04 4.38
CA MET A 242 -3.28 -18.98 3.32
C MET A 242 -4.20 -20.23 3.36
N LYS A 243 -3.62 -21.43 3.49
CA LYS A 243 -4.37 -22.68 3.55
C LYS A 243 -5.28 -22.75 4.78
N GLU A 244 -4.83 -22.22 5.91
CA GLU A 244 -5.67 -22.10 7.12
C GLU A 244 -6.85 -21.14 6.86
N ALA A 245 -6.60 -19.95 6.27
CA ALA A 245 -7.62 -18.99 5.91
C ALA A 245 -8.68 -19.60 4.98
N TYR A 246 -8.27 -20.31 3.93
CA TYR A 246 -9.16 -21.03 3.05
C TYR A 246 -9.98 -22.10 3.81
N THR A 247 -9.32 -22.90 4.63
CA THR A 247 -9.98 -24.00 5.38
C THR A 247 -11.02 -23.47 6.36
N ASN A 248 -10.77 -22.31 6.95
CA ASN A 248 -11.67 -21.66 7.91
C ASN A 248 -12.72 -20.75 7.22
N GLY A 249 -12.75 -20.70 5.89
CA GLY A 249 -13.69 -19.89 5.13
C GLY A 249 -13.45 -18.38 5.26
N VAL A 250 -12.22 -17.99 5.51
CA VAL A 250 -11.77 -16.59 5.54
C VAL A 250 -11.43 -16.11 4.12
N PHE A 251 -10.63 -16.88 3.40
CA PHE A 251 -10.18 -16.58 2.04
C PHE A 251 -10.95 -17.43 1.03
N ASP A 252 -11.68 -16.79 0.13
CA ASP A 252 -12.41 -17.42 -0.96
C ASP A 252 -11.49 -17.47 -2.19
N ILE A 253 -11.36 -18.64 -2.80
CA ILE A 253 -10.48 -18.87 -3.95
C ILE A 253 -11.23 -19.15 -5.25
N GLU A 254 -12.54 -18.95 -5.27
CA GLU A 254 -13.36 -19.20 -6.48
C GLU A 254 -12.88 -18.34 -7.67
N GLY A 255 -12.46 -17.09 -7.41
CA GLY A 255 -11.87 -16.20 -8.43
C GLY A 255 -10.58 -16.75 -9.05
N TYR A 256 -9.88 -17.66 -8.35
CA TYR A 256 -8.62 -18.29 -8.79
C TYR A 256 -8.82 -19.74 -9.28
N GLY A 257 -10.07 -20.11 -9.57
CA GLY A 257 -10.44 -21.43 -10.10
C GLY A 257 -10.90 -22.45 -9.06
N GLY A 258 -11.03 -22.06 -7.79
CA GLY A 258 -11.70 -22.83 -6.73
C GLY A 258 -10.96 -24.09 -6.23
N ASP A 259 -9.76 -24.36 -6.71
CA ASP A 259 -8.98 -25.52 -6.29
C ASP A 259 -7.67 -25.11 -5.58
N ILE A 260 -7.65 -25.28 -4.27
CA ILE A 260 -6.44 -25.01 -3.44
C ILE A 260 -5.22 -25.85 -3.82
N ASN A 261 -5.40 -26.95 -4.55
CA ASN A 261 -4.31 -27.79 -5.02
C ASN A 261 -3.85 -27.44 -6.44
N ASN A 262 -4.47 -26.42 -7.07
CA ASN A 262 -4.03 -25.92 -8.36
C ASN A 262 -2.73 -25.11 -8.21
N ARG A 263 -1.61 -25.75 -8.51
CA ARG A 263 -0.26 -25.21 -8.35
C ARG A 263 0.01 -23.98 -9.22
N ASP A 264 -0.55 -23.96 -10.40
CA ASP A 264 -0.39 -22.86 -11.33
C ASP A 264 -1.04 -21.56 -10.80
N ALA A 265 -2.04 -21.69 -9.90
CA ALA A 265 -2.69 -20.58 -9.26
C ALA A 265 -2.03 -20.12 -7.94
N TRP A 266 -1.15 -20.94 -7.34
CA TRP A 266 -0.54 -20.60 -6.04
C TRP A 266 0.17 -19.25 -5.99
N PRO A 267 1.02 -18.87 -6.97
CA PRO A 267 1.69 -17.58 -6.91
C PRO A 267 0.72 -16.41 -6.83
N VAL A 268 -0.38 -16.46 -7.58
CA VAL A 268 -1.43 -15.43 -7.54
C VAL A 268 -2.18 -15.49 -6.21
N MET A 269 -2.69 -16.66 -5.82
CA MET A 269 -3.41 -16.81 -4.54
C MET A 269 -2.59 -16.35 -3.33
N LEU A 270 -1.29 -16.66 -3.29
CA LEU A 270 -0.41 -16.25 -2.19
C LEU A 270 -0.16 -14.73 -2.19
N LYS A 271 -0.07 -14.12 -3.36
CA LYS A 271 0.07 -12.69 -3.54
C LYS A 271 -1.19 -11.96 -3.03
N GLU A 272 -2.36 -12.37 -3.50
CA GLU A 272 -3.65 -11.79 -3.10
C GLU A 272 -3.93 -12.01 -1.62
N TYR A 273 -3.64 -13.20 -1.09
CA TYR A 273 -3.78 -13.48 0.33
C TYR A 273 -3.00 -12.49 1.21
N GLN A 274 -1.76 -12.14 0.85
CA GLN A 274 -0.95 -11.17 1.62
C GLN A 274 -1.59 -9.80 1.67
N TYR A 275 -2.09 -9.34 0.54
CA TYR A 275 -2.74 -8.06 0.43
C TYR A 275 -4.07 -8.03 1.23
N LEU A 276 -4.94 -9.01 1.06
CA LEU A 276 -6.22 -9.11 1.77
C LEU A 276 -6.03 -9.26 3.28
N LEU A 277 -5.04 -10.06 3.71
CA LEU A 277 -4.64 -10.13 5.11
C LEU A 277 -4.24 -8.76 5.66
N THR A 278 -3.45 -8.01 4.93
CA THR A 278 -2.98 -6.68 5.30
C THR A 278 -4.16 -5.70 5.41
N PHE A 279 -5.07 -5.70 4.43
CA PHE A 279 -6.29 -4.89 4.46
C PHE A 279 -7.19 -5.22 5.64
N GLY A 280 -7.35 -6.51 5.96
CA GLY A 280 -8.09 -6.93 7.14
C GLY A 280 -7.44 -6.49 8.45
N MET A 281 -6.12 -6.57 8.55
CA MET A 281 -5.36 -6.09 9.72
C MET A 281 -5.42 -4.56 9.90
N TRP A 282 -5.55 -3.80 8.81
CA TRP A 282 -5.69 -2.34 8.82
C TRP A 282 -7.13 -1.84 8.89
N GLU A 283 -8.10 -2.76 8.82
CA GLU A 283 -9.52 -2.41 8.74
C GLU A 283 -9.86 -1.54 7.51
N PHE A 284 -9.21 -1.82 6.36
CA PHE A 284 -9.32 -1.05 5.12
C PHE A 284 -10.40 -1.57 4.16
N SER A 285 -11.30 -2.42 4.64
CA SER A 285 -12.39 -3.00 3.82
C SER A 285 -13.24 -1.96 3.10
N GLU A 286 -13.31 -0.74 3.63
CA GLU A 286 -14.09 0.35 3.03
C GLU A 286 -13.54 0.88 1.71
N PHE A 287 -12.24 0.67 1.43
CA PHE A 287 -11.62 1.04 0.16
C PHE A 287 -11.85 0.03 -0.96
N TRP A 288 -12.27 -1.18 -0.61
CA TRP A 288 -12.59 -2.21 -1.59
C TRP A 288 -13.87 -1.88 -2.37
N GLU A 289 -13.94 -2.32 -3.62
CA GLU A 289 -15.16 -2.21 -4.43
C GLU A 289 -16.38 -2.74 -3.64
N GLY A 290 -17.39 -1.92 -3.51
CA GLY A 290 -18.56 -2.22 -2.68
C GLY A 290 -18.31 -2.14 -1.16
N GLY A 291 -17.14 -1.69 -0.71
CA GLY A 291 -16.84 -1.41 0.70
C GLY A 291 -16.73 -2.64 1.60
N SER A 292 -16.33 -3.78 1.08
CA SER A 292 -16.50 -5.00 1.87
C SER A 292 -15.43 -6.10 1.79
N LEU A 293 -14.46 -6.07 0.95
CA LEU A 293 -13.53 -7.17 0.63
C LEU A 293 -14.21 -8.50 0.17
N SER A 294 -15.53 -8.53 0.05
CA SER A 294 -16.29 -9.71 -0.40
C SER A 294 -16.34 -9.78 -1.93
N PRO A 295 -16.35 -10.97 -2.54
CA PRO A 295 -16.43 -12.27 -1.83
C PRO A 295 -15.11 -12.84 -1.33
N GLU A 296 -13.97 -12.27 -1.70
CA GLU A 296 -12.65 -12.88 -1.52
C GLU A 296 -12.22 -12.99 -0.06
N TRP A 297 -12.68 -12.07 0.80
CA TRP A 297 -12.34 -12.06 2.21
C TRP A 297 -13.58 -11.94 3.09
N ASN A 298 -13.73 -12.86 4.04
CA ASN A 298 -14.93 -12.98 4.86
C ASN A 298 -15.03 -11.87 5.93
N ASP A 299 -16.25 -11.46 6.23
CA ASP A 299 -16.59 -10.43 7.23
C ASP A 299 -16.02 -10.69 8.61
N ASN A 300 -15.88 -11.97 9.00
CA ASN A 300 -15.39 -12.38 10.32
C ASN A 300 -13.88 -12.17 10.51
N ALA A 301 -13.15 -11.76 9.48
CA ALA A 301 -11.70 -11.57 9.48
C ALA A 301 -11.28 -10.17 8.94
N ARG A 302 -12.14 -9.16 9.05
CA ARG A 302 -11.85 -7.78 8.60
C ARG A 302 -11.30 -6.87 9.70
N THR A 303 -10.94 -7.45 10.83
CA THR A 303 -10.32 -6.76 11.97
C THR A 303 -9.19 -7.62 12.53
N PRO A 304 -8.19 -7.03 13.21
CA PRO A 304 -7.11 -7.80 13.84
C PRO A 304 -7.60 -8.92 14.74
N SER A 305 -8.64 -8.66 15.56
CA SER A 305 -9.24 -9.67 16.44
C SER A 305 -9.97 -10.77 15.66
N GLY A 306 -10.62 -10.41 14.57
CA GLY A 306 -11.28 -11.37 13.69
C GLY A 306 -10.27 -12.29 12.99
N ILE A 307 -9.18 -11.72 12.49
CA ILE A 307 -8.08 -12.50 11.89
C ILE A 307 -7.43 -13.40 12.94
N GLN A 308 -7.10 -12.89 14.13
CA GLN A 308 -6.55 -13.71 15.20
C GLN A 308 -7.44 -14.91 15.57
N ALA A 309 -8.76 -14.74 15.50
CA ALA A 309 -9.72 -15.82 15.83
C ALA A 309 -9.91 -16.84 14.69
N ASN A 310 -9.86 -16.39 13.42
CA ASN A 310 -10.26 -17.21 12.28
C ASN A 310 -9.08 -17.57 11.34
N ASN A 311 -7.96 -16.85 11.42
CA ASN A 311 -6.73 -17.15 10.73
C ASN A 311 -5.51 -16.80 11.60
N PRO A 312 -5.29 -17.50 12.71
CA PRO A 312 -4.20 -17.22 13.65
C PRO A 312 -2.80 -17.28 13.02
N LEU A 313 -2.56 -18.18 12.07
CA LEU A 313 -1.28 -18.23 11.35
C LEU A 313 -1.05 -16.95 10.53
N GLY A 314 -2.09 -16.43 9.90
CA GLY A 314 -2.03 -15.15 9.18
C GLY A 314 -1.79 -13.98 10.14
N TYR A 315 -2.44 -13.97 11.29
CA TYR A 315 -2.20 -12.96 12.32
C TYR A 315 -0.75 -12.94 12.79
N GLU A 316 -0.15 -14.11 13.03
CA GLU A 316 1.26 -14.24 13.43
C GLU A 316 2.20 -13.81 12.28
N LEU A 317 1.91 -14.23 11.05
CA LEU A 317 2.67 -13.85 9.86
C LEU A 317 2.73 -12.33 9.67
N TYR A 318 1.58 -11.66 9.76
CA TYR A 318 1.50 -10.21 9.68
C TYR A 318 2.33 -9.51 10.77
N ASN A 319 2.15 -9.91 12.03
CA ASN A 319 2.87 -9.29 13.15
C ASN A 319 4.38 -9.56 13.12
N THR A 320 4.81 -10.68 12.55
CA THR A 320 6.22 -11.06 12.45
C THR A 320 6.94 -10.35 11.31
N TYR A 321 6.31 -10.27 10.13
CA TYR A 321 7.02 -9.85 8.92
C TYR A 321 6.55 -8.52 8.35
N PHE A 322 5.26 -8.16 8.46
CA PHE A 322 4.72 -6.97 7.78
C PHE A 322 4.69 -5.77 8.73
N LYS A 323 4.08 -5.93 9.90
CA LYS A 323 3.92 -4.87 10.88
C LYS A 323 5.24 -4.16 11.28
N PRO A 324 6.38 -4.85 11.41
CA PRO A 324 7.62 -4.17 11.80
C PRO A 324 8.17 -3.21 10.74
N VAL A 325 7.76 -3.33 9.48
CA VAL A 325 8.40 -2.61 8.37
C VAL A 325 7.44 -1.86 7.46
N ILE A 326 6.13 -2.11 7.55
CA ILE A 326 5.11 -1.42 6.76
C ILE A 326 4.23 -0.60 7.70
N SER A 327 4.23 0.71 7.56
CA SER A 327 3.37 1.63 8.31
C SER A 327 1.95 1.63 7.76
N ILE A 328 0.99 1.85 8.65
CA ILE A 328 -0.43 1.93 8.30
C ILE A 328 -0.75 3.39 7.94
N PRO A 329 -1.07 3.69 6.68
CA PRO A 329 -1.40 5.07 6.29
C PRO A 329 -2.75 5.50 6.88
N SER A 330 -2.87 6.79 7.24
CA SER A 330 -4.16 7.35 7.67
C SER A 330 -5.16 7.35 6.52
N LYS A 331 -6.38 6.89 6.78
CA LYS A 331 -7.48 6.90 5.82
C LYS A 331 -7.84 8.31 5.37
N GLU A 332 -7.76 9.27 6.28
CA GLU A 332 -8.03 10.67 6.00
C GLU A 332 -6.97 11.25 5.04
N ILE A 333 -5.70 10.94 5.26
CA ILE A 333 -4.60 11.38 4.38
C ILE A 333 -4.75 10.74 3.00
N LEU A 334 -5.08 9.45 2.94
CA LEU A 334 -5.34 8.77 1.67
C LEU A 334 -6.48 9.44 0.90
N ARG A 335 -7.61 9.73 1.57
CA ARG A 335 -8.74 10.43 0.94
C ARG A 335 -8.42 11.87 0.56
N GLU A 336 -7.52 12.54 1.27
CA GLU A 336 -7.06 13.86 0.86
C GLU A 336 -6.20 13.80 -0.41
N ILE A 337 -5.33 12.78 -0.55
CA ILE A 337 -4.54 12.56 -1.76
C ILE A 337 -5.44 12.27 -2.97
N PHE A 338 -6.54 11.54 -2.77
CA PHE A 338 -7.45 11.10 -3.84
C PHE A 338 -8.79 11.82 -3.84
N LYS A 339 -8.88 12.99 -3.21
CA LYS A 339 -10.15 13.75 -3.04
C LYS A 339 -10.80 14.25 -4.30
N ASP A 340 -10.06 14.31 -5.37
CA ASP A 340 -10.52 14.79 -6.66
C ASP A 340 -11.52 13.84 -7.35
N ASP A 341 -11.56 12.59 -6.92
CA ASP A 341 -12.56 11.60 -7.34
C ASP A 341 -12.76 11.53 -8.86
N ASP A 342 -11.72 11.82 -9.62
CA ASP A 342 -11.73 11.91 -11.07
C ASP A 342 -10.78 10.91 -11.73
N GLN A 343 -10.52 9.79 -11.07
CA GLN A 343 -9.63 8.74 -11.55
C GLN A 343 -8.18 9.18 -11.68
N GLY A 344 -7.74 10.05 -10.79
CA GLY A 344 -6.38 10.54 -10.72
C GLY A 344 -6.05 11.65 -11.69
N GLU A 345 -7.03 12.32 -12.29
CA GLU A 345 -6.80 13.39 -13.26
C GLU A 345 -6.50 14.73 -12.62
N SER A 346 -6.94 14.97 -11.41
CA SER A 346 -6.79 16.27 -10.82
C SER A 346 -5.88 16.32 -9.62
N GLY A 347 -5.49 17.51 -9.34
CA GLY A 347 -5.37 18.10 -8.07
C GLY A 347 -4.14 17.78 -7.27
N TYR A 348 -3.27 17.01 -7.73
CA TYR A 348 -2.17 16.74 -6.84
C TYR A 348 -0.90 17.38 -7.30
#